data_ff3da5b03a29a57861287bad51d63f74
#
_entry.id   ff3da5b03a29a57861287bad51d63f74
#
_cell.length_a   1.000
_cell.length_b   1.000
_cell.length_c   1.000
_cell.angle_alpha   90.00
_cell.angle_beta   90.00
_cell.angle_gamma   90.00
#
_symmetry.space_group_name_H-M   'P 1'
#
loop_
_entity.id
_entity.type
_entity.pdbx_description
1 polymer ?
#
loop_
_entity_poly.entity_id
_entity_poly.type
_entity_poly.pdbx_seq_one_letter_code
_entity_poly.pdbx_strand_id
1 'polypeptide(L)'
;TQIRELLSGVDRSSGSSDWLKNMFLNGNYDAMVNYECLVIDANEQLTAEGKEPLYVVYPYDGLSIADSPLGYVDHDDDQKEEAFLAFQEEIMSAASQSAIEATGRRITANGVSEENKDVFNADWGIDTERILSPIQMPEADVLMDALNIYQTEFKKPSLNIYCLDFSGSMTGEGEDQLKEAMSQILIQENAE
;
A
#
# COMPACT_ATOMS: atom_id res chain seq x y z
N THR A 1 17.20 -8.52 -19.52
CA THR A 1 17.23 -7.05 -19.37
C THR A 1 17.37 -6.69 -17.90
N GLN A 2 17.85 -5.48 -17.56
CA GLN A 2 18.05 -4.99 -16.19
C GLN A 2 16.79 -5.08 -15.33
N ILE A 3 15.62 -4.77 -15.88
CA ILE A 3 14.33 -4.88 -15.16
C ILE A 3 14.05 -6.33 -14.75
N ARG A 4 14.30 -7.30 -15.61
CA ARG A 4 14.13 -8.72 -15.28
C ARG A 4 15.07 -9.16 -14.16
N GLU A 5 16.33 -8.71 -14.17
CA GLU A 5 17.28 -8.97 -13.10
C GLU A 5 16.81 -8.38 -11.77
N LEU A 6 16.35 -7.11 -11.77
CA LEU A 6 15.79 -6.46 -10.60
C LEU A 6 14.60 -7.23 -10.02
N LEU A 7 13.60 -7.54 -10.88
CA LEU A 7 12.38 -8.24 -10.43
C LEU A 7 12.65 -9.69 -10.04
N SER A 8 13.66 -10.35 -10.63
CA SER A 8 14.06 -11.71 -10.24
C SER A 8 14.68 -11.75 -8.83
N GLY A 9 15.23 -10.65 -8.35
CA GLY A 9 15.75 -10.49 -6.98
C GLY A 9 14.67 -10.29 -5.91
N VAL A 10 13.41 -10.05 -6.30
CA VAL A 10 12.30 -9.90 -5.34
C VAL A 10 11.88 -11.27 -4.83
N ASP A 11 12.03 -11.52 -3.54
CA ASP A 11 11.65 -12.79 -2.90
C ASP A 11 10.15 -12.87 -2.65
N ARG A 12 9.55 -11.79 -2.17
CA ARG A 12 8.13 -11.71 -1.81
C ARG A 12 7.52 -10.39 -2.28
N SER A 13 6.25 -10.47 -2.61
CA SER A 13 5.39 -9.30 -2.83
C SER A 13 4.05 -9.53 -2.14
N SER A 14 3.33 -8.44 -1.87
CA SER A 14 2.02 -8.49 -1.25
C SER A 14 1.13 -7.38 -1.80
N GLY A 15 -0.15 -7.67 -1.97
CA GLY A 15 -1.17 -6.66 -2.26
C GLY A 15 -1.53 -5.79 -1.05
N SER A 16 -1.07 -6.15 0.16
CA SER A 16 -1.19 -5.37 1.38
C SER A 16 0.19 -4.94 1.86
N SER A 17 0.40 -3.63 1.97
CA SER A 17 1.65 -3.02 2.43
C SER A 17 1.93 -3.33 3.92
N ASP A 18 0.88 -3.40 4.76
CA ASP A 18 1.02 -3.81 6.16
C ASP A 18 1.39 -5.30 6.28
N TRP A 19 0.77 -6.17 5.48
CA TRP A 19 1.16 -7.57 5.42
C TRP A 19 2.60 -7.76 4.95
N LEU A 20 3.05 -6.95 3.99
CA LEU A 20 4.45 -6.95 3.53
C LEU A 20 5.40 -6.59 4.67
N LYS A 21 5.09 -5.54 5.46
CA LYS A 21 5.85 -5.18 6.66
C LYS A 21 5.93 -6.36 7.64
N ASN A 22 4.79 -6.99 7.93
CA ASN A 22 4.75 -8.12 8.87
C ASN A 22 5.54 -9.34 8.36
N MET A 23 5.49 -9.63 7.05
CA MET A 23 6.34 -10.66 6.45
C MET A 23 7.82 -10.31 6.58
N PHE A 24 8.19 -9.06 6.36
CA PHE A 24 9.56 -8.59 6.50
C PHE A 24 10.07 -8.78 7.93
N LEU A 25 9.32 -8.32 8.93
CA LEU A 25 9.69 -8.42 10.34
C LEU A 25 9.83 -9.86 10.85
N ASN A 26 9.05 -10.80 10.29
CA ASN A 26 9.09 -12.21 10.66
C ASN A 26 9.98 -13.08 9.75
N GLY A 27 10.53 -12.50 8.69
CA GLY A 27 11.38 -13.20 7.72
C GLY A 27 12.86 -12.91 7.90
N ASN A 28 13.63 -13.31 6.90
CA ASN A 28 15.05 -13.02 6.81
C ASN A 28 15.32 -12.30 5.48
N TYR A 29 14.99 -11.02 5.44
CA TYR A 29 15.08 -10.16 4.27
C TYR A 29 15.99 -8.97 4.57
N ASP A 30 16.77 -8.54 3.58
CA ASP A 30 17.73 -7.44 3.71
C ASP A 30 17.08 -6.07 3.49
N ALA A 31 16.02 -6.00 2.68
CA ALA A 31 15.36 -4.75 2.32
C ALA A 31 13.89 -4.97 1.95
N MET A 32 13.08 -3.92 2.10
CA MET A 32 11.71 -3.88 1.57
C MET A 32 11.44 -2.53 0.90
N VAL A 33 10.54 -2.55 -0.10
CA VAL A 33 9.95 -1.34 -0.67
C VAL A 33 8.57 -1.17 -0.06
N ASN A 34 8.38 -0.08 0.70
CA ASN A 34 7.13 0.15 1.42
C ASN A 34 6.91 1.64 1.66
N TYR A 35 5.79 2.02 2.26
CA TYR A 35 5.50 3.40 2.67
C TYR A 35 6.36 3.84 3.86
N GLU A 36 6.72 5.12 3.90
CA GLU A 36 7.48 5.72 5.00
C GLU A 36 6.83 5.44 6.36
N CYS A 37 5.50 5.62 6.48
CA CYS A 37 4.77 5.37 7.72
C CYS A 37 4.84 3.91 8.19
N LEU A 38 4.97 2.95 7.30
CA LEU A 38 5.13 1.54 7.67
C LEU A 38 6.58 1.18 8.03
N VAL A 39 7.56 1.94 7.55
CA VAL A 39 8.93 1.83 8.04
C VAL A 39 9.05 2.42 9.44
N ILE A 40 8.36 3.54 9.72
CA ILE A 40 8.27 4.12 11.08
C ILE A 40 7.66 3.10 12.04
N ASP A 41 6.50 2.54 11.73
CA ASP A 41 5.86 1.51 12.56
C ASP A 41 6.74 0.26 12.75
N ALA A 42 7.42 -0.21 11.71
CA ALA A 42 8.38 -1.30 11.83
C ALA A 42 9.53 -0.97 12.77
N ASN A 43 10.07 0.25 12.70
CA ASN A 43 11.18 0.70 13.54
C ASN A 43 10.77 0.89 15.01
N GLU A 44 9.55 1.33 15.27
CA GLU A 44 9.01 1.36 16.62
C GLU A 44 8.96 -0.05 17.23
N GLN A 45 8.51 -1.04 16.46
CA GLN A 45 8.48 -2.44 16.90
C GLN A 45 9.90 -3.00 17.11
N LEU A 46 10.81 -2.78 16.16
CA LEU A 46 12.19 -3.26 16.25
C LEU A 46 12.93 -2.65 17.45
N THR A 47 12.79 -1.35 17.66
CA THR A 47 13.44 -0.67 18.79
C THR A 47 12.85 -1.09 20.14
N ALA A 48 11.55 -1.31 20.22
CA ALA A 48 10.90 -1.86 21.41
C ALA A 48 11.42 -3.26 21.78
N GLU A 49 11.82 -4.05 20.77
CA GLU A 49 12.42 -5.38 20.93
C GLU A 49 13.95 -5.32 21.13
N GLY A 50 14.55 -4.14 21.14
CA GLY A 50 16.01 -3.95 21.24
C GLY A 50 16.77 -4.39 19.99
N LYS A 51 16.10 -4.44 18.86
CA LYS A 51 16.68 -4.73 17.54
C LYS A 51 17.11 -3.44 16.83
N GLU A 52 17.98 -3.60 15.83
CA GLU A 52 18.45 -2.51 15.00
C GLU A 52 17.31 -2.01 14.07
N PRO A 53 17.07 -0.68 14.01
CA PRO A 53 16.04 -0.13 13.15
C PRO A 53 16.45 -0.15 11.68
N LEU A 54 15.47 -0.10 10.80
CA LEU A 54 15.64 0.03 9.35
C LEU A 54 16.06 1.47 8.99
N TYR A 55 16.86 1.59 7.95
CA TYR A 55 17.25 2.89 7.40
C TYR A 55 16.46 3.19 6.14
N VAL A 56 15.80 4.35 6.09
CA VAL A 56 15.01 4.80 4.94
C VAL A 56 15.91 5.35 3.83
N VAL A 57 15.73 4.87 2.62
CA VAL A 57 16.42 5.36 1.43
C VAL A 57 15.39 5.88 0.43
N TYR A 58 15.43 7.18 0.14
CA TYR A 58 14.55 7.80 -0.85
C TYR A 58 15.15 7.69 -2.25
N PRO A 59 14.38 7.23 -3.25
CA PRO A 59 14.80 7.26 -4.64
C PRO A 59 15.19 8.68 -5.10
N TYR A 60 16.26 8.77 -5.90
CA TYR A 60 16.75 10.06 -6.42
C TYR A 60 15.80 10.68 -7.44
N ASP A 61 15.18 9.83 -8.27
CA ASP A 61 14.36 10.26 -9.40
C ASP A 61 12.94 10.72 -9.00
N GLY A 62 12.59 10.52 -7.73
CA GLY A 62 11.28 10.88 -7.19
C GLY A 62 10.57 9.69 -6.53
N LEU A 63 9.40 9.96 -5.99
CA LEU A 63 8.61 9.03 -5.19
C LEU A 63 7.24 8.79 -5.82
N SER A 64 6.72 7.60 -5.64
CA SER A 64 5.29 7.36 -5.78
C SER A 64 4.61 7.86 -4.50
N ILE A 65 3.98 9.04 -4.58
CA ILE A 65 3.23 9.60 -3.46
C ILE A 65 1.83 9.02 -3.49
N ALA A 66 1.45 8.34 -2.41
CA ALA A 66 0.11 7.81 -2.21
C ALA A 66 -0.65 8.74 -1.27
N ASP A 67 -1.57 9.49 -1.81
CA ASP A 67 -2.55 10.26 -1.06
C ASP A 67 -3.77 9.40 -0.73
N SER A 68 -4.51 9.81 0.29
CA SER A 68 -5.72 9.12 0.75
C SER A 68 -6.91 10.07 0.60
N PRO A 69 -7.48 10.19 -0.61
CA PRO A 69 -8.59 11.08 -0.86
C PRO A 69 -9.87 10.60 -0.16
N LEU A 70 -10.61 11.54 0.42
CA LEU A 70 -11.94 11.32 0.95
C LEU A 70 -12.97 11.82 -0.07
N GLY A 71 -13.73 10.91 -0.67
CA GLY A 71 -14.77 11.22 -1.65
C GLY A 71 -16.17 10.93 -1.14
N TYR A 72 -17.13 11.79 -1.49
CA TYR A 72 -18.55 11.55 -1.27
C TYR A 72 -19.18 10.90 -2.52
N VAL A 73 -19.96 9.87 -2.29
CA VAL A 73 -20.83 9.30 -3.33
C VAL A 73 -22.23 9.86 -3.11
N ASP A 74 -22.69 10.70 -4.01
CA ASP A 74 -24.00 11.31 -3.94
C ASP A 74 -25.11 10.25 -4.07
N HIS A 75 -26.04 10.27 -3.12
CA HIS A 75 -27.19 9.38 -3.03
C HIS A 75 -28.53 10.13 -3.12
N ASP A 76 -28.53 11.41 -3.52
CA ASP A 76 -29.68 12.30 -3.48
C ASP A 76 -30.33 12.36 -2.06
N ASP A 77 -29.47 12.40 -1.02
CA ASP A 77 -29.85 12.38 0.39
C ASP A 77 -29.11 13.50 1.17
N ASP A 78 -29.77 14.61 1.36
CA ASP A 78 -29.21 15.81 2.01
C ASP A 78 -28.67 15.52 3.42
N GLN A 79 -29.28 14.57 4.15
CA GLN A 79 -28.83 14.23 5.50
C GLN A 79 -27.49 13.48 5.49
N LYS A 80 -27.28 12.62 4.50
CA LYS A 80 -26.00 11.93 4.32
C LYS A 80 -24.92 12.88 3.85
N GLU A 81 -25.25 13.82 2.97
CA GLU A 81 -24.31 14.84 2.51
C GLU A 81 -23.89 15.74 3.69
N GLU A 82 -24.83 16.21 4.52
CA GLU A 82 -24.54 17.01 5.71
C GLU A 82 -23.65 16.24 6.70
N ALA A 83 -23.93 14.97 6.94
CA ALA A 83 -23.12 14.11 7.80
C ALA A 83 -21.70 13.90 7.24
N PHE A 84 -21.56 13.73 5.91
CA PHE A 84 -20.26 13.63 5.26
C PHE A 84 -19.45 14.93 5.38
N LEU A 85 -20.08 16.08 5.16
CA LEU A 85 -19.42 17.39 5.29
C LEU A 85 -18.94 17.63 6.73
N ALA A 86 -19.74 17.29 7.73
CA ALA A 86 -19.34 17.37 9.14
C ALA A 86 -18.15 16.44 9.44
N PHE A 87 -18.14 15.23 8.92
CA PHE A 87 -17.02 14.29 9.04
C PHE A 87 -15.77 14.81 8.34
N GLN A 88 -15.91 15.37 7.14
CA GLN A 88 -14.80 15.99 6.40
C GLN A 88 -14.18 17.15 7.19
N GLU A 89 -15.02 18.02 7.78
CA GLU A 89 -14.56 19.13 8.63
C GLU A 89 -13.77 18.62 9.84
N GLU A 90 -14.26 17.58 10.51
CA GLU A 90 -13.57 16.96 11.65
C GLU A 90 -12.21 16.35 11.23
N ILE A 91 -12.16 15.60 10.15
CA ILE A 91 -10.90 15.03 9.64
C ILE A 91 -9.88 16.13 9.26
N MET A 92 -10.37 17.25 8.71
CA MET A 92 -9.52 18.38 8.33
C MET A 92 -9.20 19.31 9.51
N SER A 93 -9.73 19.06 10.70
CA SER A 93 -9.39 19.83 11.89
C SER A 93 -7.90 19.69 12.25
N ALA A 94 -7.32 20.71 12.89
CA ALA A 94 -5.92 20.68 13.31
C ALA A 94 -5.63 19.49 14.25
N ALA A 95 -6.57 19.13 15.12
CA ALA A 95 -6.43 18.01 16.02
C ALA A 95 -6.38 16.67 15.28
N SER A 96 -7.28 16.45 14.33
CA SER A 96 -7.30 15.22 13.53
C SER A 96 -6.07 15.11 12.61
N GLN A 97 -5.63 16.22 12.01
CA GLN A 97 -4.43 16.25 11.20
C GLN A 97 -3.18 15.95 12.03
N SER A 98 -3.04 16.52 13.22
CA SER A 98 -1.95 16.18 14.15
C SER A 98 -1.98 14.70 14.55
N ALA A 99 -3.17 14.15 14.83
CA ALA A 99 -3.33 12.73 15.15
C ALA A 99 -2.96 11.81 13.97
N ILE A 100 -3.28 12.20 12.73
CA ILE A 100 -2.85 11.47 11.52
C ILE A 100 -1.33 11.53 11.40
N GLU A 101 -0.73 12.70 11.56
CA GLU A 101 0.73 12.86 11.46
C GLU A 101 1.47 12.05 12.54
N ALA A 102 0.92 11.96 13.75
CA ALA A 102 1.43 11.12 14.84
C ALA A 102 1.49 9.63 14.50
N THR A 103 0.81 9.17 13.44
CA THR A 103 0.91 7.79 12.90
C THR A 103 2.02 7.63 11.85
N GLY A 104 2.92 8.61 11.70
CA GLY A 104 3.98 8.59 10.70
C GLY A 104 3.52 8.93 9.27
N ARG A 105 2.31 9.47 9.11
CA ARG A 105 1.79 9.93 7.80
C ARG A 105 1.99 11.42 7.67
N ARG A 106 2.66 11.85 6.61
CA ARG A 106 2.81 13.28 6.33
C ARG A 106 1.47 13.87 5.91
N ILE A 107 1.10 14.99 6.53
CA ILE A 107 -0.11 15.77 6.20
C ILE A 107 0.17 16.89 5.19
N THR A 108 1.45 17.15 4.91
CA THR A 108 1.89 18.14 3.92
C THR A 108 3.04 17.57 3.08
N ALA A 109 3.24 18.15 1.89
CA ALA A 109 4.38 17.80 1.04
C ALA A 109 5.73 18.30 1.59
N ASN A 110 5.70 19.28 2.49
CA ASN A 110 6.88 19.99 2.99
C ASN A 110 6.91 19.98 4.52
N GLY A 111 7.83 19.19 5.07
CA GLY A 111 8.04 19.15 6.50
C GLY A 111 6.99 18.36 7.28
N VAL A 112 7.11 18.42 8.57
CA VAL A 112 6.21 17.86 9.58
C VAL A 112 6.06 18.87 10.69
N SER A 113 5.00 18.76 11.51
CA SER A 113 4.79 19.65 12.67
C SER A 113 5.85 19.45 13.73
N GLU A 114 6.16 20.49 14.48
CA GLU A 114 7.10 20.39 15.62
C GLU A 114 6.59 19.42 16.71
N GLU A 115 5.27 19.30 16.83
CA GLU A 115 4.62 18.41 17.80
C GLU A 115 4.92 16.92 17.49
N ASN A 116 4.96 16.56 16.21
CA ASN A 116 5.15 15.17 15.76
C ASN A 116 6.55 14.89 15.19
N LYS A 117 7.49 15.82 15.34
CA LYS A 117 8.83 15.71 14.77
C LYS A 117 9.59 14.46 15.19
N ASP A 118 9.39 14.03 16.44
CA ASP A 118 10.06 12.87 17.00
C ASP A 118 9.60 11.53 16.38
N VAL A 119 8.40 11.50 15.80
CA VAL A 119 7.87 10.33 15.07
C VAL A 119 8.69 10.07 13.80
N PHE A 120 9.14 11.17 13.16
CA PHE A 120 9.93 11.14 11.93
C PHE A 120 11.43 11.18 12.26
N ASN A 121 11.92 10.15 12.90
CA ASN A 121 13.27 10.10 13.44
C ASN A 121 14.35 10.20 12.34
N ALA A 122 15.17 11.24 12.40
CA ALA A 122 16.25 11.50 11.45
C ALA A 122 17.34 10.41 11.46
N ASP A 123 17.58 9.75 12.62
CA ASP A 123 18.55 8.66 12.74
C ASP A 123 18.15 7.43 11.90
N TRP A 124 16.87 7.34 11.54
CA TRP A 124 16.35 6.31 10.62
C TRP A 124 16.47 6.70 9.15
N GLY A 125 17.16 7.79 8.83
CA GLY A 125 17.28 8.31 7.47
C GLY A 125 16.05 9.06 6.96
N ILE A 126 15.09 9.39 7.86
CA ILE A 126 13.93 10.18 7.50
C ILE A 126 14.29 11.65 7.47
N ASP A 127 14.22 12.24 6.26
CA ASP A 127 14.51 13.66 6.04
C ASP A 127 13.20 14.44 5.91
N THR A 128 12.83 15.12 7.00
CA THR A 128 11.60 15.91 7.05
C THR A 128 11.71 17.25 6.33
N GLU A 129 12.91 17.71 6.03
CA GLU A 129 13.14 18.95 5.30
C GLU A 129 13.23 18.73 3.78
N ARG A 130 13.37 17.49 3.36
CA ARG A 130 13.42 17.13 1.95
C ARG A 130 12.07 17.36 1.27
N ILE A 131 12.06 18.12 0.20
CA ILE A 131 10.90 18.24 -0.68
C ILE A 131 10.74 16.91 -1.41
N LEU A 132 9.66 16.21 -1.14
CA LEU A 132 9.31 14.96 -1.81
C LEU A 132 8.71 15.31 -3.18
N SER A 133 9.45 15.01 -4.23
CA SER A 133 8.98 15.21 -5.60
C SER A 133 8.32 13.92 -6.10
N PRO A 134 7.07 14.00 -6.58
CA PRO A 134 6.44 12.83 -7.20
C PRO A 134 7.13 12.49 -8.52
N ILE A 135 7.20 11.21 -8.84
CA ILE A 135 7.52 10.78 -10.20
C ILE A 135 6.38 11.18 -11.14
N GLN A 136 6.74 11.60 -12.35
CA GLN A 136 5.73 11.90 -13.36
C GLN A 136 5.02 10.61 -13.77
N MET A 137 3.69 10.60 -13.65
CA MET A 137 2.89 9.45 -14.11
C MET A 137 2.97 9.33 -15.63
N PRO A 138 3.24 8.13 -16.16
CA PRO A 138 3.17 7.88 -17.60
C PRO A 138 1.73 7.99 -18.11
N GLU A 139 1.58 8.10 -19.43
CA GLU A 139 0.28 8.02 -20.09
C GLU A 139 -0.36 6.64 -19.88
N ALA A 140 -1.69 6.58 -19.96
CA ALA A 140 -2.45 5.36 -19.62
C ALA A 140 -2.09 4.14 -20.49
N ASP A 141 -1.80 4.35 -21.77
CA ASP A 141 -1.36 3.30 -22.70
C ASP A 141 0.00 2.72 -22.29
N VAL A 142 0.95 3.57 -21.88
CA VAL A 142 2.26 3.14 -21.37
C VAL A 142 2.12 2.32 -20.09
N LEU A 143 1.19 2.71 -19.20
CA LEU A 143 0.90 1.94 -17.99
C LEU A 143 0.31 0.56 -18.33
N MET A 144 -0.62 0.50 -19.27
CA MET A 144 -1.22 -0.78 -19.71
C MET A 144 -0.19 -1.68 -20.37
N ASP A 145 0.69 -1.15 -21.21
CA ASP A 145 1.78 -1.90 -21.80
C ASP A 145 2.76 -2.43 -20.75
N ALA A 146 3.10 -1.62 -19.75
CA ALA A 146 3.97 -2.03 -18.66
C ALA A 146 3.34 -3.16 -17.82
N LEU A 147 2.04 -3.07 -17.52
CA LEU A 147 1.29 -4.13 -16.83
C LEU A 147 1.26 -5.43 -17.64
N ASN A 148 1.02 -5.35 -18.94
CA ASN A 148 1.02 -6.51 -19.83
C ASN A 148 2.41 -7.17 -19.87
N ILE A 149 3.47 -6.39 -20.04
CA ILE A 149 4.85 -6.90 -20.01
C ILE A 149 5.18 -7.54 -18.66
N TYR A 150 4.72 -6.93 -17.55
CA TYR A 150 4.92 -7.53 -16.23
C TYR A 150 4.24 -8.90 -16.13
N GLN A 151 3.00 -9.02 -16.56
CA GLN A 151 2.24 -10.28 -16.49
C GLN A 151 2.84 -11.37 -17.37
N THR A 152 3.25 -11.03 -18.60
CA THR A 152 3.68 -12.01 -19.60
C THR A 152 5.17 -12.36 -19.54
N GLU A 153 6.02 -11.41 -19.08
CA GLU A 153 7.47 -11.56 -19.20
C GLU A 153 8.20 -11.58 -17.86
N PHE A 154 7.67 -10.89 -16.84
CA PHE A 154 8.41 -10.65 -15.60
C PHE A 154 7.81 -11.34 -14.37
N LYS A 155 6.51 -11.56 -14.35
CA LYS A 155 5.86 -12.24 -13.24
C LYS A 155 6.41 -13.66 -13.07
N LYS A 156 6.80 -13.98 -11.85
CA LYS A 156 7.23 -15.36 -11.53
C LYS A 156 6.00 -16.29 -11.56
N PRO A 157 6.17 -17.54 -12.00
CA PRO A 157 5.11 -18.53 -11.88
C PRO A 157 4.61 -18.64 -10.44
N SER A 158 3.31 -18.67 -10.26
CA SER A 158 2.68 -18.83 -8.95
C SER A 158 1.97 -20.17 -8.85
N LEU A 159 1.99 -20.77 -7.66
CA LEU A 159 1.13 -21.90 -7.32
C LEU A 159 -0.04 -21.35 -6.50
N ASN A 160 -1.24 -21.39 -7.08
CA ASN A 160 -2.46 -20.97 -6.41
C ASN A 160 -3.19 -22.18 -5.85
N ILE A 161 -3.54 -22.14 -4.57
CA ILE A 161 -4.34 -23.17 -3.88
C ILE A 161 -5.68 -22.51 -3.51
N TYR A 162 -6.75 -22.96 -4.14
CA TYR A 162 -8.10 -22.51 -3.86
C TYR A 162 -8.77 -23.40 -2.84
N CYS A 163 -9.11 -22.85 -1.68
CA CYS A 163 -9.93 -23.51 -0.67
C CYS A 163 -11.40 -23.11 -0.90
N LEU A 164 -12.17 -24.02 -1.49
CA LEU A 164 -13.55 -23.73 -1.85
C LEU A 164 -14.49 -24.28 -0.76
N ASP A 165 -15.41 -23.44 -0.29
CA ASP A 165 -16.42 -23.82 0.69
C ASP A 165 -17.69 -24.29 -0.01
N PHE A 166 -18.01 -25.58 0.13
CA PHE A 166 -19.24 -26.22 -0.31
C PHE A 166 -20.10 -26.70 0.89
N SER A 167 -19.96 -26.05 2.05
CA SER A 167 -20.78 -26.35 3.20
C SER A 167 -22.27 -26.10 2.95
N GLY A 168 -23.12 -26.65 3.79
CA GLY A 168 -24.58 -26.56 3.60
C GLY A 168 -25.13 -25.12 3.56
N SER A 169 -24.43 -24.14 4.14
CA SER A 169 -24.79 -22.73 4.08
C SER A 169 -24.57 -22.10 2.69
N MET A 170 -23.75 -22.73 1.85
CA MET A 170 -23.50 -22.29 0.48
C MET A 170 -24.48 -22.86 -0.54
N THR A 171 -25.38 -23.77 -0.13
CA THR A 171 -26.31 -24.44 -1.04
C THR A 171 -27.22 -23.45 -1.78
N GLY A 172 -27.33 -23.61 -3.08
CA GLY A 172 -28.11 -22.73 -3.97
C GLY A 172 -27.28 -21.58 -4.54
N GLU A 173 -27.72 -20.35 -4.40
CA GLU A 173 -27.11 -19.17 -5.03
C GLU A 173 -25.60 -19.02 -4.69
N GLY A 174 -25.19 -19.31 -3.47
CA GLY A 174 -23.79 -19.23 -3.06
C GLY A 174 -22.91 -20.23 -3.81
N GLU A 175 -23.38 -21.46 -3.99
CA GLU A 175 -22.65 -22.49 -4.74
C GLU A 175 -22.58 -22.14 -6.24
N ASP A 176 -23.67 -21.60 -6.80
CA ASP A 176 -23.71 -21.20 -8.20
C ASP A 176 -22.76 -20.01 -8.48
N GLN A 177 -22.74 -19.02 -7.59
CA GLN A 177 -21.80 -17.87 -7.68
C GLN A 177 -20.34 -18.33 -7.53
N LEU A 178 -20.06 -19.27 -6.64
CA LEU A 178 -18.72 -19.82 -6.47
C LEU A 178 -18.23 -20.56 -7.73
N LYS A 179 -19.08 -21.37 -8.35
CA LYS A 179 -18.79 -22.08 -9.61
C LYS A 179 -18.55 -21.11 -10.76
N GLU A 180 -19.37 -20.05 -10.86
CA GLU A 180 -19.21 -19.00 -11.87
C GLU A 180 -17.87 -18.28 -11.70
N ALA A 181 -17.53 -17.85 -10.47
CA ALA A 181 -16.26 -17.18 -10.18
C ALA A 181 -15.07 -18.07 -10.53
N MET A 182 -15.10 -19.36 -10.15
CA MET A 182 -14.04 -20.30 -10.48
C MET A 182 -13.92 -20.54 -11.98
N SER A 183 -15.03 -20.59 -12.68
CA SER A 183 -15.02 -20.71 -14.14
C SER A 183 -14.34 -19.52 -14.81
N GLN A 184 -14.59 -18.30 -14.34
CA GLN A 184 -13.94 -17.09 -14.86
C GLN A 184 -12.42 -17.08 -14.58
N ILE A 185 -12.00 -17.47 -13.37
CA ILE A 185 -10.58 -17.57 -13.01
C ILE A 185 -9.87 -18.58 -13.90
N LEU A 186 -10.43 -19.77 -14.09
CA LEU A 186 -9.83 -20.82 -14.93
C LEU A 186 -9.77 -20.44 -16.42
N ILE A 187 -10.69 -19.63 -16.91
CA ILE A 187 -10.65 -19.08 -18.28
C ILE A 187 -9.48 -18.09 -18.40
N GLN A 188 -9.30 -17.21 -17.42
CA GLN A 188 -8.20 -16.25 -17.42
C GLN A 188 -6.82 -16.96 -17.35
N GLU A 189 -6.67 -17.94 -16.47
CA GLU A 189 -5.41 -18.70 -16.34
C GLU A 189 -5.08 -19.54 -17.59
N ASN A 190 -6.07 -19.95 -18.37
CA ASN A 190 -5.87 -20.69 -19.62
C ASN A 190 -5.70 -19.79 -20.85
N ALA A 191 -5.88 -18.48 -20.70
CA ALA A 191 -5.69 -17.51 -21.78
C ALA A 191 -4.26 -16.93 -21.83
N GLU A 192 -3.42 -17.26 -20.86
CA GLU A 192 -2.00 -16.97 -20.76
C GLU A 192 -1.18 -18.22 -21.19
#